data_67532fad94b8d16d70adf86db6662255
#
_entry.id   67532fad94b8d16d70adf86db6662255
#
_cell.length_a   1.000
_cell.length_b   1.000
_cell.length_c   1.000
_cell.angle_alpha   90.00
_cell.angle_beta   90.00
_cell.angle_gamma   90.00
#
_symmetry.space_group_name_H-M   'P 1'
#
loop_
_entity.id
_entity.type
_entity.pdbx_description
1 polymer ?
#
loop_
_entity_poly.entity_id
_entity_poly.type
_entity_poly.pdbx_seq_one_letter_code
_entity_poly.pdbx_strand_id
1 'polypeptide(L)'
;MSNIRKPHDASPEAPHARLPAPLVLLLSTSAGLAVASIYYSQPMLGVMGAGIGASNQAVGQVPTLTQFGYALGILLLAPLGDRYDRRRIIVLKAAALALALLFGGMAPSIAALLVASLAVGLAATLAQDIVPAAATLAPPAHRGAVVGTVMTGLLLGILLSRVVSGFVAEHLGWRAMFIVASAAVAVAGVALWRGMPRFKPTTQLSYGALLGSLGHLWRRHGSLRRATLAQALLSVGFSAFWSTLALMLHGAPFHLGSTAAGSFGLAGAAGALAAPFAGRIADSRGPGIVTRLGTLLAIVAFASMGLATLAPVHLHLGLLVAATVVFDLGVQATLIAHQSIVYGIDPNARSRMNAILFVGMFFGMATGAALGSLALAHGGWIAVVVLATGSSVGALLVRLWPAAAPAAQPRALEQG
;
A
#
# COMPACT_ATOMS: atom_id res chain seq x y z
N MET A 1 50.26 47.60 -22.51
CA MET A 1 49.83 47.41 -21.11
C MET A 1 48.62 46.49 -21.13
N SER A 2 48.87 45.20 -20.91
CA SER A 2 47.89 44.13 -21.00
C SER A 2 47.31 43.87 -19.59
N ASN A 3 45.98 44.08 -19.42
CA ASN A 3 45.29 43.84 -18.17
C ASN A 3 44.79 42.39 -18.14
N ILE A 4 45.57 41.52 -17.55
CA ILE A 4 45.20 40.11 -17.27
C ILE A 4 44.24 40.13 -16.10
N ARG A 5 42.93 39.93 -16.36
CA ARG A 5 41.96 39.62 -15.32
C ARG A 5 42.25 38.24 -14.73
N LYS A 6 42.54 38.24 -13.44
CA LYS A 6 42.67 36.98 -12.65
C LYS A 6 41.33 36.23 -12.68
N PRO A 7 41.33 34.89 -12.72
CA PRO A 7 40.14 34.08 -12.56
C PRO A 7 39.56 34.29 -11.15
N HIS A 8 38.26 34.51 -11.09
CA HIS A 8 37.48 34.51 -9.84
C HIS A 8 37.71 33.21 -9.10
N ASP A 9 38.27 33.30 -7.90
CA ASP A 9 38.28 32.21 -6.93
C ASP A 9 36.85 31.70 -6.75
N ALA A 10 36.57 30.50 -7.27
CA ALA A 10 35.39 29.72 -6.91
C ALA A 10 35.54 29.34 -5.43
N SER A 11 34.80 30.02 -4.57
CA SER A 11 34.66 29.65 -3.18
C SER A 11 34.27 28.16 -3.12
N PRO A 12 34.90 27.34 -2.28
CA PRO A 12 34.50 25.93 -2.14
C PRO A 12 33.02 25.91 -1.72
N GLU A 13 32.15 25.29 -2.55
CA GLU A 13 30.78 25.02 -2.18
C GLU A 13 30.79 24.32 -0.82
N ALA A 14 30.16 24.95 0.17
CA ALA A 14 30.00 24.38 1.50
C ALA A 14 29.42 22.95 1.34
N PRO A 15 29.99 21.95 2.02
CA PRO A 15 29.50 20.57 1.90
C PRO A 15 28.01 20.57 2.23
N HIS A 16 27.17 20.23 1.23
CA HIS A 16 25.72 20.16 1.37
C HIS A 16 25.40 19.31 2.60
N ALA A 17 24.97 19.95 3.69
CA ALA A 17 24.76 19.31 4.97
C ALA A 17 23.74 18.15 4.80
N ARG A 18 24.16 16.94 5.05
CA ARG A 18 23.29 15.75 5.00
C ARG A 18 22.14 15.92 5.98
N LEU A 19 20.96 15.41 5.60
CA LEU A 19 19.85 15.37 6.54
C LEU A 19 20.27 14.55 7.78
N PRO A 20 19.99 15.02 9.01
CA PRO A 20 20.38 14.30 10.22
C PRO A 20 19.83 12.87 10.22
N ALA A 21 20.68 11.87 10.44
CA ALA A 21 20.28 10.47 10.45
C ALA A 21 19.10 10.17 11.42
N PRO A 22 19.02 10.77 12.62
CA PRO A 22 17.87 10.58 13.49
C PRO A 22 16.54 11.03 12.88
N LEU A 23 16.55 12.10 12.08
CA LEU A 23 15.34 12.57 11.40
C LEU A 23 14.93 11.60 10.27
N VAL A 24 15.90 11.08 9.52
CA VAL A 24 15.62 10.08 8.46
C VAL A 24 15.06 8.80 9.08
N LEU A 25 15.62 8.32 10.19
CA LEU A 25 15.11 7.15 10.92
C LEU A 25 13.71 7.41 11.49
N LEU A 26 13.46 8.59 12.04
CA LEU A 26 12.14 8.97 12.54
C LEU A 26 11.09 8.96 11.43
N LEU A 27 11.39 9.55 10.26
CA LEU A 27 10.50 9.53 9.09
C LEU A 27 10.26 8.09 8.60
N SER A 28 11.32 7.29 8.52
CA SER A 28 11.27 5.88 8.09
C SER A 28 10.38 5.04 9.03
N THR A 29 10.62 5.12 10.34
CA THR A 29 9.86 4.39 11.35
C THR A 29 8.40 4.85 11.39
N SER A 30 8.16 6.16 11.32
CA SER A 30 6.80 6.71 11.32
C SER A 30 5.99 6.28 10.09
N ALA A 31 6.61 6.26 8.91
CA ALA A 31 5.97 5.75 7.70
C ALA A 31 5.66 4.26 7.82
N GLY A 32 6.59 3.48 8.38
CA GLY A 32 6.41 2.05 8.66
C GLY A 32 5.27 1.78 9.63
N LEU A 33 5.22 2.45 10.78
CA LEU A 33 4.15 2.31 11.78
C LEU A 33 2.78 2.67 11.21
N ALA A 34 2.72 3.73 10.42
CA ALA A 34 1.49 4.19 9.82
C ALA A 34 0.92 3.16 8.83
N VAL A 35 1.74 2.69 7.88
CA VAL A 35 1.28 1.71 6.90
C VAL A 35 1.04 0.34 7.52
N ALA A 36 1.80 -0.03 8.57
CA ALA A 36 1.61 -1.27 9.31
C ALA A 36 0.19 -1.37 9.89
N SER A 37 -0.37 -0.24 10.35
CA SER A 37 -1.67 -0.21 11.04
C SER A 37 -2.84 -0.67 10.16
N ILE A 38 -2.73 -0.58 8.83
CA ILE A 38 -3.78 -1.08 7.92
C ILE A 38 -3.77 -2.61 7.73
N TYR A 39 -2.72 -3.28 8.20
CA TYR A 39 -2.54 -4.73 8.06
C TYR A 39 -2.63 -5.50 9.38
N TYR A 40 -2.60 -4.84 10.54
CA TYR A 40 -2.60 -5.50 11.85
C TYR A 40 -3.77 -6.48 12.05
N SER A 41 -4.96 -6.13 11.60
CA SER A 41 -6.15 -6.95 11.80
C SER A 41 -6.09 -8.30 11.07
N GLN A 42 -5.40 -8.40 9.93
CA GLN A 42 -5.46 -9.57 9.05
C GLN A 42 -5.12 -10.90 9.76
N PRO A 43 -3.98 -11.08 10.45
CA PRO A 43 -3.69 -12.35 11.12
C PRO A 43 -4.50 -12.56 12.41
N MET A 44 -5.15 -11.51 12.94
CA MET A 44 -5.91 -11.55 14.19
C MET A 44 -7.39 -11.92 13.99
N LEU A 45 -7.90 -11.96 12.75
CA LEU A 45 -9.33 -12.12 12.46
C LEU A 45 -9.91 -13.38 13.09
N GLY A 46 -9.14 -14.49 13.15
CA GLY A 46 -9.57 -15.75 13.76
C GLY A 46 -9.92 -15.64 15.26
N VAL A 47 -9.19 -14.77 15.99
CA VAL A 47 -9.40 -14.60 17.44
C VAL A 47 -10.26 -13.37 17.78
N MET A 48 -10.38 -12.40 16.87
CA MET A 48 -11.16 -11.18 17.10
C MET A 48 -12.65 -11.48 17.22
N GLY A 49 -13.17 -12.37 16.41
CA GLY A 49 -14.60 -12.74 16.40
C GLY A 49 -15.06 -13.26 17.75
N ALA A 50 -14.37 -14.26 18.28
CA ALA A 50 -14.66 -14.81 19.60
C ALA A 50 -14.53 -13.76 20.72
N GLY A 51 -13.51 -12.90 20.64
CA GLY A 51 -13.24 -11.89 21.66
C GLY A 51 -14.23 -10.71 21.70
N ILE A 52 -15.08 -10.54 20.67
CA ILE A 52 -16.09 -9.45 20.59
C ILE A 52 -17.52 -9.98 20.36
N GLY A 53 -17.70 -11.30 20.34
CA GLY A 53 -18.99 -11.94 20.11
C GLY A 53 -19.55 -11.69 18.70
N ALA A 54 -18.71 -11.65 17.69
CA ALA A 54 -19.08 -11.37 16.31
C ALA A 54 -18.83 -12.57 15.39
N SER A 55 -19.66 -12.69 14.33
CA SER A 55 -19.46 -13.72 13.31
C SER A 55 -18.18 -13.48 12.49
N ASN A 56 -17.62 -14.53 11.90
CA ASN A 56 -16.46 -14.43 11.01
C ASN A 56 -16.71 -13.47 9.83
N GLN A 57 -17.94 -13.45 9.30
CA GLN A 57 -18.33 -12.51 8.24
C GLN A 57 -18.26 -11.07 8.70
N ALA A 58 -18.75 -10.76 9.92
CA ALA A 58 -18.72 -9.40 10.46
C ALA A 58 -17.29 -8.94 10.74
N VAL A 59 -16.44 -9.80 11.31
CA VAL A 59 -15.02 -9.50 11.55
C VAL A 59 -14.25 -9.34 10.25
N GLY A 60 -14.59 -10.09 9.21
CA GLY A 60 -14.02 -9.95 7.87
C GLY A 60 -14.26 -8.57 7.23
N GLN A 61 -15.20 -7.76 7.76
CA GLN A 61 -15.38 -6.36 7.33
C GLN A 61 -14.33 -5.40 7.94
N VAL A 62 -13.57 -5.80 8.94
CA VAL A 62 -12.53 -4.96 9.55
C VAL A 62 -11.46 -4.54 8.52
N PRO A 63 -10.81 -5.45 7.79
CA PRO A 63 -9.88 -5.06 6.74
C PRO A 63 -10.57 -4.34 5.57
N THR A 64 -11.84 -4.65 5.26
CA THR A 64 -12.62 -3.94 4.24
C THR A 64 -12.69 -2.44 4.54
N LEU A 65 -13.14 -2.07 5.75
CA LEU A 65 -13.28 -0.66 6.13
C LEU A 65 -11.93 0.03 6.33
N THR A 66 -10.91 -0.69 6.82
CA THR A 66 -9.56 -0.14 6.93
C THR A 66 -9.00 0.24 5.55
N GLN A 67 -9.14 -0.64 4.56
CA GLN A 67 -8.63 -0.40 3.21
C GLN A 67 -9.46 0.62 2.44
N PHE A 68 -10.78 0.61 2.63
CA PHE A 68 -11.68 1.63 2.10
C PHE A 68 -11.37 3.01 2.68
N GLY A 69 -11.17 3.10 4.00
CA GLY A 69 -10.71 4.32 4.67
C GLY A 69 -9.39 4.82 4.11
N TYR A 70 -8.44 3.93 3.85
CA TYR A 70 -7.15 4.31 3.27
C TYR A 70 -7.29 4.84 1.83
N ALA A 71 -8.13 4.21 1.00
CA ALA A 71 -8.46 4.72 -0.34
C ALA A 71 -9.06 6.13 -0.28
N LEU A 72 -10.06 6.34 0.60
CA LEU A 72 -10.67 7.65 0.82
C LEU A 72 -9.66 8.66 1.38
N GLY A 73 -8.79 8.24 2.28
CA GLY A 73 -7.74 9.08 2.84
C GLY A 73 -6.71 9.55 1.79
N ILE A 74 -6.29 8.68 0.86
CA ILE A 74 -5.46 9.10 -0.27
C ILE A 74 -6.22 10.09 -1.16
N LEU A 75 -7.47 9.80 -1.48
CA LEU A 75 -8.28 10.65 -2.36
C LEU A 75 -8.55 12.03 -1.76
N LEU A 76 -8.93 12.07 -0.49
CA LEU A 76 -9.43 13.27 0.16
C LEU A 76 -8.37 13.99 1.01
N LEU A 77 -7.48 13.28 1.68
CA LEU A 77 -6.57 13.91 2.65
C LEU A 77 -5.16 14.14 2.11
N ALA A 78 -4.71 13.40 1.07
CA ALA A 78 -3.37 13.62 0.51
C ALA A 78 -3.23 15.01 -0.14
N PRO A 79 -4.23 15.57 -0.87
CA PRO A 79 -4.14 16.91 -1.43
C PRO A 79 -3.97 18.02 -0.39
N LEU A 80 -4.35 17.79 0.87
CA LEU A 80 -4.18 18.76 1.96
C LEU A 80 -2.68 19.02 2.26
N GLY A 81 -1.82 17.99 2.12
CA GLY A 81 -0.37 18.11 2.31
C GLY A 81 0.33 19.02 1.28
N ASP A 82 -0.30 19.26 0.13
CA ASP A 82 0.21 20.18 -0.89
C ASP A 82 -0.25 21.63 -0.65
N ARG A 83 -1.42 21.80 -0.02
CA ARG A 83 -2.04 23.11 0.22
C ARG A 83 -1.70 23.74 1.57
N TYR A 84 -1.42 22.92 2.59
CA TYR A 84 -1.14 23.37 3.95
C TYR A 84 0.26 22.94 4.38
N ASP A 85 0.70 23.44 5.56
CA ASP A 85 1.96 22.98 6.17
C ASP A 85 1.91 21.47 6.38
N ARG A 86 2.68 20.73 5.59
CA ARG A 86 2.72 19.26 5.60
C ARG A 86 3.06 18.69 6.97
N ARG A 87 3.90 19.38 7.76
CA ARG A 87 4.17 18.97 9.14
C ARG A 87 2.89 18.92 9.97
N ARG A 88 2.03 19.96 9.88
CA ARG A 88 0.76 20.00 10.60
C ARG A 88 -0.15 18.86 10.16
N ILE A 89 -0.25 18.60 8.87
CA ILE A 89 -1.08 17.51 8.33
C ILE A 89 -0.59 16.15 8.83
N ILE A 90 0.73 15.88 8.79
CA ILE A 90 1.33 14.65 9.30
C ILE A 90 1.03 14.46 10.80
N VAL A 91 1.26 15.49 11.60
CA VAL A 91 1.04 15.42 13.06
C VAL A 91 -0.44 15.22 13.42
N LEU A 92 -1.35 15.92 12.74
CA LEU A 92 -2.79 15.75 12.94
C LEU A 92 -3.26 14.34 12.55
N LYS A 93 -2.77 13.81 11.42
CA LYS A 93 -3.06 12.42 11.02
C LYS A 93 -2.46 11.42 11.99
N ALA A 94 -1.24 11.64 12.52
CA ALA A 94 -0.64 10.78 13.53
C ALA A 94 -1.45 10.75 14.82
N ALA A 95 -1.92 11.90 15.30
CA ALA A 95 -2.80 11.99 16.45
C ALA A 95 -4.15 11.28 16.20
N ALA A 96 -4.76 11.51 15.03
CA ALA A 96 -6.00 10.83 14.64
C ALA A 96 -5.81 9.31 14.54
N LEU A 97 -4.68 8.85 13.99
CA LEU A 97 -4.36 7.42 13.90
C LEU A 97 -4.17 6.79 15.28
N ALA A 98 -3.43 7.45 16.18
CA ALA A 98 -3.25 6.98 17.56
C ALA A 98 -4.59 6.85 18.28
N LEU A 99 -5.47 7.86 18.18
CA LEU A 99 -6.80 7.83 18.77
C LEU A 99 -7.69 6.73 18.16
N ALA A 100 -7.67 6.57 16.84
CA ALA A 100 -8.43 5.53 16.14
C ALA A 100 -7.97 4.12 16.54
N LEU A 101 -6.66 3.90 16.67
CA LEU A 101 -6.09 2.64 17.16
C LEU A 101 -6.50 2.39 18.63
N LEU A 102 -6.41 3.39 19.48
CA LEU A 102 -6.83 3.27 20.89
C LEU A 102 -8.30 2.90 20.98
N PHE A 103 -9.16 3.61 20.24
CA PHE A 103 -10.59 3.31 20.19
C PHE A 103 -10.86 1.90 19.65
N GLY A 104 -10.11 1.43 18.66
CA GLY A 104 -10.18 0.06 18.15
C GLY A 104 -9.83 -0.99 19.19
N GLY A 105 -8.75 -0.75 19.98
CA GLY A 105 -8.34 -1.64 21.08
C GLY A 105 -9.34 -1.68 22.24
N MET A 106 -10.10 -0.60 22.44
CA MET A 106 -11.13 -0.48 23.47
C MET A 106 -12.55 -0.79 22.95
N ALA A 107 -12.72 -1.17 21.69
CA ALA A 107 -14.03 -1.34 21.07
C ALA A 107 -14.90 -2.36 21.83
N PRO A 108 -16.11 -1.94 22.30
CA PRO A 108 -17.03 -2.82 23.05
C PRO A 108 -17.88 -3.70 22.13
N SER A 109 -17.97 -3.35 20.85
CA SER A 109 -18.81 -4.03 19.86
C SER A 109 -18.15 -4.06 18.48
N ILE A 110 -18.65 -4.94 17.62
CA ILE A 110 -18.17 -5.00 16.22
C ILE A 110 -18.42 -3.68 15.49
N ALA A 111 -19.54 -3.01 15.72
CA ALA A 111 -19.85 -1.73 15.10
C ALA A 111 -18.81 -0.65 15.47
N ALA A 112 -18.44 -0.55 16.76
CA ALA A 112 -17.40 0.36 17.22
C ALA A 112 -16.04 0.03 16.57
N LEU A 113 -15.70 -1.26 16.45
CA LEU A 113 -14.47 -1.71 15.82
C LEU A 113 -14.43 -1.37 14.32
N LEU A 114 -15.56 -1.50 13.62
CA LEU A 114 -15.68 -1.15 12.20
C LEU A 114 -15.50 0.36 11.98
N VAL A 115 -16.08 1.20 12.84
CA VAL A 115 -15.86 2.66 12.79
C VAL A 115 -14.40 3.01 13.06
N ALA A 116 -13.80 2.37 14.08
CA ALA A 116 -12.36 2.53 14.35
C ALA A 116 -11.51 2.13 13.15
N SER A 117 -11.84 1.02 12.49
CA SER A 117 -11.11 0.51 11.32
C SER A 117 -11.14 1.49 10.14
N LEU A 118 -12.30 2.09 9.87
CA LEU A 118 -12.42 3.15 8.86
C LEU A 118 -11.54 4.36 9.22
N ALA A 119 -11.58 4.79 10.48
CA ALA A 119 -10.78 5.92 10.96
C ALA A 119 -9.25 5.61 10.91
N VAL A 120 -8.84 4.38 11.27
CA VAL A 120 -7.46 3.91 11.12
C VAL A 120 -7.03 4.01 9.67
N GLY A 121 -7.84 3.52 8.73
CA GLY A 121 -7.54 3.62 7.30
C GLY A 121 -7.34 5.06 6.84
N LEU A 122 -8.28 5.94 7.14
CA LEU A 122 -8.22 7.37 6.78
C LEU A 122 -6.92 8.04 7.30
N ALA A 123 -6.62 7.84 8.58
CA ALA A 123 -5.50 8.50 9.24
C ALA A 123 -4.13 7.89 8.89
N ALA A 124 -4.05 6.58 8.60
CA ALA A 124 -2.81 5.89 8.25
C ALA A 124 -2.18 6.42 6.94
N THR A 125 -2.94 7.19 6.15
CA THR A 125 -2.43 7.88 4.96
C THR A 125 -1.36 8.91 5.25
N LEU A 126 -1.01 9.20 6.52
CA LEU A 126 0.15 10.01 6.87
C LEU A 126 1.46 9.47 6.26
N ALA A 127 1.56 8.16 6.00
CA ALA A 127 2.69 7.57 5.29
C ALA A 127 2.88 8.18 3.89
N GLN A 128 1.78 8.51 3.20
CA GLN A 128 1.80 9.14 1.88
C GLN A 128 2.27 10.60 1.92
N ASP A 129 2.19 11.27 3.08
CA ASP A 129 2.71 12.63 3.27
C ASP A 129 4.19 12.60 3.70
N ILE A 130 4.63 11.58 4.43
CA ILE A 130 6.00 11.45 4.93
C ILE A 130 7.00 11.26 3.79
N VAL A 131 6.69 10.43 2.78
CA VAL A 131 7.61 10.16 1.66
C VAL A 131 7.92 11.44 0.86
N PRO A 132 6.95 12.25 0.43
CA PRO A 132 7.23 13.54 -0.21
C PRO A 132 7.90 14.55 0.74
N ALA A 133 7.60 14.53 2.04
CA ALA A 133 8.27 15.37 3.02
C ALA A 133 9.77 15.05 3.07
N ALA A 134 10.12 13.76 3.15
CA ALA A 134 11.51 13.30 3.12
C ALA A 134 12.22 13.74 1.83
N ALA A 135 11.57 13.62 0.68
CA ALA A 135 12.09 14.06 -0.61
C ALA A 135 12.34 15.57 -0.67
N THR A 136 11.48 16.37 -0.01
CA THR A 136 11.60 17.84 0.03
C THR A 136 12.71 18.29 0.97
N LEU A 137 12.91 17.58 2.10
CA LEU A 137 13.95 17.90 3.09
C LEU A 137 15.33 17.46 2.63
N ALA A 138 15.43 16.47 1.78
CA ALA A 138 16.70 15.90 1.36
C ALA A 138 17.43 16.79 0.36
N PRO A 139 18.75 17.05 0.54
CA PRO A 139 19.57 17.72 -0.46
C PRO A 139 19.50 16.96 -1.80
N PRO A 140 19.56 17.66 -2.96
CA PRO A 140 19.46 17.02 -4.29
C PRO A 140 20.39 15.83 -4.47
N ALA A 141 21.64 15.92 -4.01
CA ALA A 141 22.65 14.87 -4.11
C ALA A 141 22.33 13.61 -3.29
N HIS A 142 21.52 13.70 -2.25
CA HIS A 142 21.21 12.59 -1.33
C HIS A 142 19.72 12.21 -1.32
N ARG A 143 18.89 12.85 -2.14
CA ARG A 143 17.44 12.65 -2.16
C ARG A 143 17.03 11.19 -2.38
N GLY A 144 17.69 10.51 -3.32
CA GLY A 144 17.42 9.10 -3.59
C GLY A 144 17.68 8.20 -2.40
N ALA A 145 18.80 8.41 -1.70
CA ALA A 145 19.17 7.63 -0.52
C ALA A 145 18.20 7.85 0.65
N VAL A 146 17.81 9.11 0.92
CA VAL A 146 16.86 9.45 2.00
C VAL A 146 15.48 8.85 1.70
N VAL A 147 14.95 9.04 0.50
CA VAL A 147 13.66 8.47 0.08
C VAL A 147 13.72 6.94 0.12
N GLY A 148 14.81 6.33 -0.34
CA GLY A 148 15.05 4.89 -0.29
C GLY A 148 14.98 4.35 1.15
N THR A 149 15.62 5.03 2.11
CA THR A 149 15.56 4.64 3.53
C THR A 149 14.13 4.72 4.09
N VAL A 150 13.38 5.78 3.77
CA VAL A 150 11.98 5.93 4.20
C VAL A 150 11.09 4.85 3.58
N MET A 151 11.29 4.54 2.30
CA MET A 151 10.56 3.46 1.62
C MET A 151 10.90 2.08 2.19
N THR A 152 12.16 1.85 2.59
CA THR A 152 12.56 0.61 3.28
C THR A 152 11.80 0.47 4.60
N GLY A 153 11.71 1.54 5.40
CA GLY A 153 10.92 1.51 6.65
C GLY A 153 9.44 1.23 6.41
N LEU A 154 8.86 1.83 5.35
CA LEU A 154 7.49 1.57 4.94
C LEU A 154 7.28 0.08 4.58
N LEU A 155 8.17 -0.49 3.76
CA LEU A 155 8.10 -1.89 3.36
C LEU A 155 8.30 -2.84 4.54
N LEU A 156 9.26 -2.56 5.43
CA LEU A 156 9.43 -3.31 6.68
C LEU A 156 8.20 -3.22 7.56
N GLY A 157 7.54 -2.06 7.63
CA GLY A 157 6.27 -1.89 8.34
C GLY A 157 5.18 -2.82 7.81
N ILE A 158 5.01 -2.89 6.48
CA ILE A 158 4.05 -3.82 5.85
C ILE A 158 4.37 -5.27 6.20
N LEU A 159 5.64 -5.64 6.07
CA LEU A 159 6.11 -7.01 6.30
C LEU A 159 5.94 -7.43 7.75
N LEU A 160 6.53 -6.65 8.67
CA LEU A 160 6.55 -6.99 10.10
C LEU A 160 5.19 -6.83 10.75
N SER A 161 4.28 -6.03 10.18
CA SER A 161 2.94 -5.81 10.74
C SER A 161 2.19 -7.12 11.00
N ARG A 162 2.21 -8.03 10.04
CA ARG A 162 1.51 -9.32 10.16
C ARG A 162 2.17 -10.25 11.16
N VAL A 163 3.50 -10.34 11.14
CA VAL A 163 4.26 -11.19 12.07
C VAL A 163 4.05 -10.72 13.51
N VAL A 164 4.26 -9.42 13.75
CA VAL A 164 4.15 -8.84 15.09
C VAL A 164 2.72 -8.89 15.60
N SER A 165 1.73 -8.54 14.76
CA SER A 165 0.33 -8.53 15.21
C SER A 165 -0.20 -9.96 15.45
N GLY A 166 0.21 -10.94 14.65
CA GLY A 166 -0.11 -12.34 14.88
C GLY A 166 0.43 -12.84 16.20
N PHE A 167 1.72 -12.58 16.48
CA PHE A 167 2.37 -12.95 17.73
C PHE A 167 1.74 -12.26 18.96
N VAL A 168 1.57 -10.96 18.90
CA VAL A 168 0.95 -10.19 20.01
C VAL A 168 -0.48 -10.64 20.28
N ALA A 169 -1.25 -10.89 19.22
CA ALA A 169 -2.65 -11.32 19.37
C ALA A 169 -2.78 -12.69 20.05
N GLU A 170 -1.88 -13.61 19.77
CA GLU A 170 -1.90 -14.96 20.35
C GLU A 170 -1.49 -14.96 21.82
N HIS A 171 -0.50 -14.13 22.20
CA HIS A 171 0.09 -14.16 23.57
C HIS A 171 -0.52 -13.12 24.51
N LEU A 172 -0.90 -11.95 24.00
CA LEU A 172 -1.39 -10.82 24.80
C LEU A 172 -2.83 -10.40 24.46
N GLY A 173 -3.41 -11.06 23.45
CA GLY A 173 -4.74 -10.73 22.93
C GLY A 173 -4.71 -9.61 21.88
N TRP A 174 -5.68 -9.67 20.95
CA TRP A 174 -5.76 -8.76 19.80
C TRP A 174 -5.90 -7.26 20.20
N ARG A 175 -6.57 -6.99 21.34
CA ARG A 175 -6.71 -5.62 21.85
C ARG A 175 -5.37 -4.98 22.22
N ALA A 176 -4.46 -5.75 22.79
CA ALA A 176 -3.12 -5.30 23.17
C ALA A 176 -2.34 -4.77 21.94
N MET A 177 -2.49 -5.43 20.78
CA MET A 177 -1.84 -4.96 19.54
C MET A 177 -2.27 -3.55 19.17
N PHE A 178 -3.57 -3.25 19.19
CA PHE A 178 -4.08 -1.92 18.89
C PHE A 178 -3.61 -0.85 19.90
N ILE A 179 -3.58 -1.19 21.18
CA ILE A 179 -3.13 -0.28 22.25
C ILE A 179 -1.64 0.02 22.12
N VAL A 180 -0.80 -1.01 21.91
CA VAL A 180 0.65 -0.86 21.72
C VAL A 180 0.93 -0.04 20.46
N ALA A 181 0.23 -0.33 19.35
CA ALA A 181 0.35 0.43 18.13
C ALA A 181 -0.07 1.90 18.31
N SER A 182 -1.13 2.17 19.07
CA SER A 182 -1.56 3.53 19.41
C SER A 182 -0.46 4.28 20.15
N ALA A 183 0.13 3.68 21.18
CA ALA A 183 1.22 4.28 21.94
C ALA A 183 2.45 4.57 21.05
N ALA A 184 2.84 3.61 20.21
CA ALA A 184 3.96 3.76 19.30
C ALA A 184 3.73 4.92 18.28
N VAL A 185 2.53 5.01 17.70
CA VAL A 185 2.16 6.08 16.78
C VAL A 185 2.09 7.43 17.48
N ALA A 186 1.58 7.49 18.73
CA ALA A 186 1.54 8.72 19.53
C ALA A 186 2.95 9.25 19.81
N VAL A 187 3.86 8.36 20.24
CA VAL A 187 5.28 8.71 20.47
C VAL A 187 5.93 9.21 19.19
N ALA A 188 5.74 8.49 18.08
CA ALA A 188 6.26 8.90 16.77
C ALA A 188 5.69 10.27 16.35
N GLY A 189 4.37 10.50 16.55
CA GLY A 189 3.71 11.78 16.27
C GLY A 189 4.29 12.95 17.07
N VAL A 190 4.55 12.77 18.37
CA VAL A 190 5.21 13.77 19.22
C VAL A 190 6.65 14.03 18.76
N ALA A 191 7.39 12.97 18.41
CA ALA A 191 8.75 13.11 17.87
C ALA A 191 8.77 13.85 16.52
N LEU A 192 7.82 13.55 15.63
CA LEU A 192 7.65 14.29 14.36
C LEU A 192 7.29 15.76 14.60
N TRP A 193 6.41 16.03 15.56
CA TRP A 193 6.06 17.41 15.92
C TRP A 193 7.28 18.18 16.43
N ARG A 194 8.20 17.56 17.14
CA ARG A 194 9.42 18.21 17.65
C ARG A 194 10.54 18.26 16.62
N GLY A 195 10.71 17.21 15.84
CA GLY A 195 11.87 17.03 14.95
C GLY A 195 11.71 17.54 13.52
N MET A 196 10.47 17.66 13.01
CA MET A 196 10.27 18.12 11.63
C MET A 196 10.22 19.65 11.53
N PRO A 197 10.86 20.26 10.51
CA PRO A 197 10.67 21.69 10.19
C PRO A 197 9.28 21.93 9.60
N ARG A 198 8.88 23.21 9.55
CA ARG A 198 7.65 23.64 8.86
C ARG A 198 7.86 23.60 7.34
N PHE A 199 6.80 23.25 6.61
CA PHE A 199 6.79 23.24 5.15
C PHE A 199 5.97 24.40 4.61
N LYS A 200 6.48 25.02 3.55
CA LYS A 200 5.68 25.96 2.78
C LYS A 200 4.71 25.18 1.87
N PRO A 201 3.48 25.66 1.68
CA PRO A 201 2.56 25.09 0.71
C PRO A 201 3.18 25.03 -0.68
N THR A 202 2.94 23.94 -1.40
CA THR A 202 3.48 23.73 -2.75
C THR A 202 2.53 24.20 -3.85
N THR A 203 1.27 24.50 -3.51
CA THR A 203 0.26 24.96 -4.47
C THR A 203 -0.67 26.02 -3.86
N GLN A 204 -1.15 26.92 -4.72
CA GLN A 204 -2.20 27.90 -4.42
C GLN A 204 -3.59 27.47 -4.91
N LEU A 205 -3.69 26.30 -5.56
CA LEU A 205 -4.96 25.81 -6.09
C LEU A 205 -5.97 25.58 -4.96
N SER A 206 -7.24 25.84 -5.24
CA SER A 206 -8.31 25.49 -4.31
C SER A 206 -8.41 23.97 -4.13
N TYR A 207 -8.90 23.51 -2.98
CA TYR A 207 -9.06 22.09 -2.71
C TYR A 207 -9.95 21.38 -3.75
N GLY A 208 -11.07 22.04 -4.17
CA GLY A 208 -11.92 21.53 -5.23
C GLY A 208 -11.21 21.43 -6.60
N ALA A 209 -10.33 22.39 -6.92
CA ALA A 209 -9.53 22.34 -8.15
C ALA A 209 -8.52 21.19 -8.13
N LEU A 210 -7.93 20.88 -6.97
CA LEU A 210 -7.03 19.73 -6.80
C LEU A 210 -7.79 18.41 -7.03
N LEU A 211 -8.95 18.22 -6.40
CA LEU A 211 -9.79 17.03 -6.62
C LEU A 211 -10.29 16.96 -8.07
N GLY A 212 -10.74 18.08 -8.64
CA GLY A 212 -11.17 18.15 -10.04
C GLY A 212 -10.06 17.76 -11.02
N SER A 213 -8.80 18.07 -10.69
CA SER A 213 -7.65 17.69 -11.49
C SER A 213 -7.47 16.15 -11.58
N LEU A 214 -7.76 15.41 -10.52
CA LEU A 214 -7.73 13.94 -10.52
C LEU A 214 -8.78 13.38 -11.48
N GLY A 215 -10.02 13.91 -11.42
CA GLY A 215 -11.09 13.53 -12.35
C GLY A 215 -10.76 13.85 -13.81
N HIS A 216 -10.12 15.01 -14.07
CA HIS A 216 -9.65 15.37 -15.41
C HIS A 216 -8.58 14.40 -15.92
N LEU A 217 -7.56 14.07 -15.12
CA LEU A 217 -6.52 13.11 -15.47
C LEU A 217 -7.10 11.72 -15.75
N TRP A 218 -8.04 11.27 -14.95
CA TRP A 218 -8.76 10.00 -15.16
C TRP A 218 -9.48 9.96 -16.50
N ARG A 219 -10.21 11.03 -16.85
CA ARG A 219 -10.94 11.09 -18.12
C ARG A 219 -10.01 11.18 -19.33
N ARG A 220 -8.92 11.95 -19.21
CA ARG A 220 -7.99 12.25 -20.31
C ARG A 220 -7.12 11.05 -20.70
N HIS A 221 -6.68 10.23 -19.75
CA HIS A 221 -5.64 9.23 -19.99
C HIS A 221 -6.15 7.79 -19.89
N GLY A 222 -6.41 7.16 -21.06
CA GLY A 222 -6.83 5.77 -21.14
C GLY A 222 -5.83 4.77 -20.57
N SER A 223 -4.53 5.04 -20.71
CA SER A 223 -3.46 4.21 -20.14
C SER A 223 -3.49 4.21 -18.61
N LEU A 224 -3.80 5.37 -17.98
CA LEU A 224 -4.00 5.47 -16.54
C LEU A 224 -5.18 4.61 -16.09
N ARG A 225 -6.35 4.74 -16.75
CA ARG A 225 -7.53 3.92 -16.42
C ARG A 225 -7.25 2.43 -16.52
N ARG A 226 -6.58 1.98 -17.59
CA ARG A 226 -6.24 0.56 -17.78
C ARG A 226 -5.28 0.05 -16.71
N ALA A 227 -4.24 0.81 -16.37
CA ALA A 227 -3.29 0.45 -15.32
C ALA A 227 -4.00 0.36 -13.96
N THR A 228 -4.83 1.36 -13.63
CA THR A 228 -5.57 1.42 -12.37
C THR A 228 -6.61 0.29 -12.26
N LEU A 229 -7.38 0.02 -13.31
CA LEU A 229 -8.38 -1.06 -13.30
C LEU A 229 -7.73 -2.44 -13.21
N ALA A 230 -6.65 -2.69 -13.95
CA ALA A 230 -5.92 -3.95 -13.86
C ALA A 230 -5.32 -4.15 -12.46
N GLN A 231 -4.73 -3.09 -11.88
CA GLN A 231 -4.19 -3.14 -10.51
C GLN A 231 -5.30 -3.34 -9.47
N ALA A 232 -6.45 -2.68 -9.62
CA ALA A 232 -7.60 -2.85 -8.73
C ALA A 232 -8.11 -4.30 -8.75
N LEU A 233 -8.31 -4.88 -9.93
CA LEU A 233 -8.75 -6.28 -10.08
C LEU A 233 -7.75 -7.27 -9.48
N LEU A 234 -6.44 -7.06 -9.70
CA LEU A 234 -5.41 -7.91 -9.09
C LEU A 234 -5.41 -7.78 -7.57
N SER A 235 -5.67 -6.56 -7.07
CA SER A 235 -5.76 -6.28 -5.63
C SER A 235 -7.01 -6.89 -4.97
N VAL A 236 -8.08 -7.17 -5.73
CA VAL A 236 -9.23 -7.96 -5.24
C VAL A 236 -8.76 -9.35 -4.81
N GLY A 237 -8.07 -10.08 -5.66
CA GLY A 237 -7.55 -11.42 -5.34
C GLY A 237 -6.55 -11.40 -4.19
N PHE A 238 -5.61 -10.45 -4.22
CA PHE A 238 -4.63 -10.25 -3.15
C PHE A 238 -5.31 -10.04 -1.79
N SER A 239 -6.27 -9.15 -1.71
CA SER A 239 -6.93 -8.84 -0.45
C SER A 239 -7.94 -9.89 -0.01
N ALA A 240 -8.61 -10.57 -0.93
CA ALA A 240 -9.45 -11.72 -0.63
C ALA A 240 -8.65 -12.81 0.11
N PHE A 241 -7.45 -13.13 -0.39
CA PHE A 241 -6.54 -14.08 0.26
C PHE A 241 -6.12 -13.61 1.66
N TRP A 242 -5.49 -12.44 1.77
CA TRP A 242 -4.93 -11.97 3.05
C TRP A 242 -5.98 -11.71 4.13
N SER A 243 -7.20 -11.32 3.75
CA SER A 243 -8.29 -11.04 4.70
C SER A 243 -9.04 -12.30 5.15
N THR A 244 -8.82 -13.44 4.51
CA THR A 244 -9.51 -14.70 4.85
C THR A 244 -8.56 -15.79 5.35
N LEU A 245 -7.25 -15.64 5.09
CA LEU A 245 -6.24 -16.64 5.44
C LEU A 245 -6.29 -17.03 6.92
N ALA A 246 -6.32 -16.03 7.83
CA ALA A 246 -6.32 -16.30 9.27
C ALA A 246 -7.60 -17.04 9.72
N LEU A 247 -8.75 -16.72 9.13
CA LEU A 247 -10.02 -17.40 9.41
C LEU A 247 -9.98 -18.86 8.92
N MET A 248 -9.43 -19.08 7.72
CA MET A 248 -9.26 -20.43 7.15
C MET A 248 -8.28 -21.26 7.95
N LEU A 249 -7.14 -20.71 8.36
CA LEU A 249 -6.13 -21.43 9.16
C LEU A 249 -6.63 -21.73 10.58
N HIS A 250 -7.49 -20.86 11.15
CA HIS A 250 -8.07 -21.10 12.48
C HIS A 250 -9.11 -22.21 12.50
N GLY A 251 -9.80 -22.44 11.38
CA GLY A 251 -10.77 -23.52 11.20
C GLY A 251 -10.14 -24.88 10.93
N ALA A 252 -11.01 -25.89 10.83
CA ALA A 252 -10.60 -27.23 10.39
C ALA A 252 -10.10 -27.21 8.94
N PRO A 253 -9.13 -28.02 8.58
CA PRO A 253 -8.43 -29.05 9.36
C PRO A 253 -7.16 -28.52 10.07
N PHE A 254 -6.83 -27.22 9.97
CA PHE A 254 -5.53 -26.71 10.41
C PHE A 254 -5.48 -26.38 11.90
N HIS A 255 -6.51 -25.74 12.46
CA HIS A 255 -6.58 -25.29 13.86
C HIS A 255 -5.35 -24.49 14.32
N LEU A 256 -4.83 -23.61 13.43
CA LEU A 256 -3.64 -22.79 13.67
C LEU A 256 -4.00 -21.45 14.27
N GLY A 257 -3.11 -20.92 15.13
CA GLY A 257 -3.27 -19.63 15.78
C GLY A 257 -2.86 -18.43 14.92
N SER A 258 -2.98 -17.24 15.51
CA SER A 258 -2.66 -15.98 14.85
C SER A 258 -1.18 -15.84 14.49
N THR A 259 -0.27 -16.43 15.28
CA THR A 259 1.17 -16.45 14.99
C THR A 259 1.46 -17.18 13.67
N ALA A 260 0.81 -18.34 13.45
CA ALA A 260 0.96 -19.07 12.20
C ALA A 260 0.44 -18.24 11.01
N ALA A 261 -0.75 -17.63 11.12
CA ALA A 261 -1.31 -16.76 10.10
C ALA A 261 -0.39 -15.55 9.83
N GLY A 262 0.17 -14.95 10.89
CA GLY A 262 1.11 -13.83 10.79
C GLY A 262 2.43 -14.22 10.11
N SER A 263 2.92 -15.44 10.32
CA SER A 263 4.15 -15.97 9.73
C SER A 263 4.09 -16.07 8.21
N PHE A 264 2.89 -16.23 7.61
CA PHE A 264 2.70 -16.09 6.17
C PHE A 264 3.13 -14.71 5.65
N GLY A 265 3.15 -13.68 6.50
CA GLY A 265 3.71 -12.37 6.17
C GLY A 265 5.17 -12.44 5.72
N LEU A 266 5.96 -13.42 6.23
CA LEU A 266 7.33 -13.64 5.77
C LEU A 266 7.40 -14.18 4.33
N ALA A 267 6.41 -14.98 3.92
CA ALA A 267 6.30 -15.39 2.52
C ALA A 267 6.04 -14.17 1.60
N GLY A 268 5.22 -13.22 2.05
CA GLY A 268 5.01 -11.94 1.37
C GLY A 268 6.26 -11.06 1.26
N ALA A 269 7.27 -11.26 2.14
CA ALA A 269 8.57 -10.58 2.02
C ALA A 269 9.29 -10.88 0.70
N ALA A 270 9.08 -12.07 0.15
CA ALA A 270 9.64 -12.45 -1.15
C ALA A 270 9.16 -11.50 -2.26
N GLY A 271 7.94 -10.96 -2.15
CA GLY A 271 7.44 -9.94 -3.07
C GLY A 271 8.30 -8.68 -3.10
N ALA A 272 8.85 -8.24 -1.96
CA ALA A 272 9.75 -7.11 -1.91
C ALA A 272 11.05 -7.35 -2.71
N LEU A 273 11.50 -8.60 -2.81
CA LEU A 273 12.66 -8.98 -3.62
C LEU A 273 12.35 -8.92 -5.13
N ALA A 274 11.08 -8.91 -5.52
CA ALA A 274 10.68 -8.78 -6.92
C ALA A 274 11.08 -7.42 -7.53
N ALA A 275 11.16 -6.36 -6.73
CA ALA A 275 11.33 -4.99 -7.20
C ALA A 275 12.54 -4.79 -8.14
N PRO A 276 13.78 -5.19 -7.77
CA PRO A 276 14.92 -4.99 -8.65
C PRO A 276 14.86 -5.85 -9.93
N PHE A 277 14.26 -7.04 -9.88
CA PHE A 277 14.11 -7.90 -11.05
C PHE A 277 13.01 -7.38 -11.99
N ALA A 278 11.86 -7.00 -11.45
CA ALA A 278 10.76 -6.42 -12.20
C ALA A 278 11.18 -5.12 -12.90
N GLY A 279 11.95 -4.26 -12.20
CA GLY A 279 12.51 -3.04 -12.76
C GLY A 279 13.42 -3.32 -13.96
N ARG A 280 14.39 -4.22 -13.83
CA ARG A 280 15.31 -4.59 -14.93
C ARG A 280 14.58 -5.16 -16.16
N ILE A 281 13.56 -6.00 -15.94
CA ILE A 281 12.77 -6.55 -17.06
C ILE A 281 11.91 -5.44 -17.69
N ALA A 282 11.35 -4.54 -16.87
CA ALA A 282 10.58 -3.40 -17.36
C ALA A 282 11.42 -2.46 -18.22
N ASP A 283 12.68 -2.20 -17.80
CA ASP A 283 13.62 -1.34 -18.53
C ASP A 283 14.08 -1.98 -19.84
N SER A 284 14.31 -3.31 -19.87
CA SER A 284 14.83 -4.02 -21.05
C SER A 284 13.76 -4.45 -22.05
N ARG A 285 12.57 -4.87 -21.57
CA ARG A 285 11.50 -5.45 -22.40
C ARG A 285 10.18 -4.67 -22.33
N GLY A 286 10.17 -3.56 -21.61
CA GLY A 286 9.02 -2.72 -21.38
C GLY A 286 8.10 -3.18 -20.23
N PRO A 287 7.45 -2.24 -19.54
CA PRO A 287 6.64 -2.55 -18.36
C PRO A 287 5.39 -3.38 -18.67
N GLY A 288 4.92 -3.36 -19.93
CA GLY A 288 3.76 -4.13 -20.36
C GLY A 288 3.96 -5.65 -20.25
N ILE A 289 5.18 -6.16 -20.46
CA ILE A 289 5.48 -7.58 -20.32
C ILE A 289 5.49 -8.00 -18.86
N VAL A 290 6.03 -7.16 -17.97
CA VAL A 290 6.06 -7.42 -16.53
C VAL A 290 4.64 -7.49 -15.96
N THR A 291 3.74 -6.59 -16.40
CA THR A 291 2.34 -6.64 -15.95
C THR A 291 1.63 -7.93 -16.36
N ARG A 292 1.91 -8.46 -17.56
CA ARG A 292 1.31 -9.73 -18.03
C ARG A 292 1.89 -10.93 -17.26
N LEU A 293 3.22 -11.01 -17.14
CA LEU A 293 3.88 -12.12 -16.45
C LEU A 293 3.54 -12.14 -14.96
N GLY A 294 3.56 -10.99 -14.28
CA GLY A 294 3.21 -10.91 -12.86
C GLY A 294 1.75 -11.28 -12.60
N THR A 295 0.83 -10.85 -13.48
CA THR A 295 -0.59 -11.25 -13.38
C THR A 295 -0.76 -12.75 -13.65
N LEU A 296 -0.04 -13.32 -14.61
CA LEU A 296 -0.06 -14.76 -14.88
C LEU A 296 0.46 -15.57 -13.68
N LEU A 297 1.55 -15.13 -13.05
CA LEU A 297 2.05 -15.75 -11.82
C LEU A 297 0.98 -15.75 -10.73
N ALA A 298 0.26 -14.65 -10.54
CA ALA A 298 -0.84 -14.56 -9.58
C ALA A 298 -1.98 -15.55 -9.91
N ILE A 299 -2.38 -15.65 -11.19
CA ILE A 299 -3.41 -16.60 -11.64
C ILE A 299 -3.00 -18.03 -11.31
N VAL A 300 -1.78 -18.43 -11.71
CA VAL A 300 -1.27 -19.79 -11.48
C VAL A 300 -1.18 -20.09 -9.99
N ALA A 301 -0.68 -19.14 -9.20
CA ALA A 301 -0.55 -19.31 -7.74
C ALA A 301 -1.92 -19.46 -7.07
N PHE A 302 -2.89 -18.59 -7.37
CA PHE A 302 -4.23 -18.73 -6.79
C PHE A 302 -4.92 -20.01 -7.25
N ALA A 303 -4.84 -20.38 -8.52
CA ALA A 303 -5.42 -21.63 -9.00
C ALA A 303 -4.78 -22.87 -8.33
N SER A 304 -3.46 -22.85 -8.11
CA SER A 304 -2.75 -23.95 -7.42
C SER A 304 -3.20 -24.12 -5.96
N MET A 305 -3.62 -23.03 -5.28
CA MET A 305 -4.18 -23.13 -3.91
C MET A 305 -5.50 -23.92 -3.87
N GLY A 306 -6.30 -23.88 -4.95
CA GLY A 306 -7.48 -24.73 -5.09
C GLY A 306 -7.11 -26.20 -5.22
N LEU A 307 -6.12 -26.52 -6.03
CA LEU A 307 -5.63 -27.90 -6.18
C LEU A 307 -4.96 -28.41 -4.89
N ALA A 308 -4.35 -27.52 -4.12
CA ALA A 308 -3.72 -27.88 -2.84
C ALA A 308 -4.71 -28.47 -1.83
N THR A 309 -6.01 -28.15 -1.93
CA THR A 309 -7.05 -28.71 -1.04
C THR A 309 -7.24 -30.23 -1.20
N LEU A 310 -6.78 -30.80 -2.30
CA LEU A 310 -6.80 -32.26 -2.55
C LEU A 310 -5.62 -32.98 -1.90
N ALA A 311 -4.62 -32.25 -1.40
CA ALA A 311 -3.43 -32.81 -0.80
C ALA A 311 -3.61 -33.07 0.72
N PRO A 312 -2.78 -33.95 1.31
CA PRO A 312 -2.72 -34.10 2.78
C PRO A 312 -2.40 -32.76 3.45
N VAL A 313 -2.89 -32.55 4.68
CA VAL A 313 -2.86 -31.28 5.41
C VAL A 313 -1.47 -30.62 5.46
N HIS A 314 -0.41 -31.41 5.72
CA HIS A 314 0.96 -30.89 5.78
C HIS A 314 1.46 -30.42 4.41
N LEU A 315 1.12 -31.12 3.35
CA LEU A 315 1.48 -30.74 1.98
C LEU A 315 0.65 -29.55 1.50
N HIS A 316 -0.64 -29.51 1.87
CA HIS A 316 -1.53 -28.38 1.60
C HIS A 316 -0.96 -27.07 2.19
N LEU A 317 -0.48 -27.09 3.45
CA LEU A 317 0.12 -25.92 4.09
C LEU A 317 1.40 -25.47 3.35
N GLY A 318 2.28 -26.39 2.99
CA GLY A 318 3.49 -26.11 2.22
C GLY A 318 3.19 -25.48 0.84
N LEU A 319 2.18 -26.01 0.14
CA LEU A 319 1.73 -25.49 -1.15
C LEU A 319 1.11 -24.09 -1.00
N LEU A 320 0.37 -23.83 0.07
CA LEU A 320 -0.15 -22.47 0.38
C LEU A 320 0.98 -21.47 0.58
N VAL A 321 2.02 -21.82 1.34
CA VAL A 321 3.20 -20.96 1.54
C VAL A 321 3.90 -20.68 0.22
N ALA A 322 4.16 -21.73 -0.58
CA ALA A 322 4.83 -21.57 -1.88
C ALA A 322 4.00 -20.70 -2.84
N ALA A 323 2.69 -20.92 -2.91
CA ALA A 323 1.80 -20.14 -3.74
C ALA A 323 1.71 -18.68 -3.25
N THR A 324 1.80 -18.45 -1.91
CA THR A 324 1.84 -17.11 -1.34
C THR A 324 3.08 -16.32 -1.82
N VAL A 325 4.25 -16.94 -1.81
CA VAL A 325 5.49 -16.36 -2.37
C VAL A 325 5.29 -15.97 -3.84
N VAL A 326 4.74 -16.89 -4.64
CA VAL A 326 4.61 -16.69 -6.09
C VAL A 326 3.62 -15.59 -6.44
N PHE A 327 2.42 -15.58 -5.81
CA PHE A 327 1.44 -14.54 -6.15
C PHE A 327 1.87 -13.17 -5.64
N ASP A 328 2.48 -13.09 -4.45
CA ASP A 328 2.93 -11.81 -3.89
C ASP A 328 4.02 -11.20 -4.76
N LEU A 329 4.98 -12.01 -5.21
CA LEU A 329 5.99 -11.62 -6.19
C LEU A 329 5.35 -11.10 -7.48
N GLY A 330 4.34 -11.80 -8.01
CA GLY A 330 3.61 -11.39 -9.22
C GLY A 330 2.86 -10.07 -9.05
N VAL A 331 2.15 -9.90 -7.93
CA VAL A 331 1.39 -8.68 -7.60
C VAL A 331 2.32 -7.48 -7.44
N GLN A 332 3.42 -7.62 -6.71
CA GLN A 332 4.38 -6.54 -6.48
C GLN A 332 5.11 -6.14 -7.76
N ALA A 333 5.55 -7.12 -8.56
CA ALA A 333 6.14 -6.84 -9.87
C ALA A 333 5.18 -6.07 -10.78
N THR A 334 3.91 -6.46 -10.79
CA THR A 334 2.85 -5.81 -11.57
C THR A 334 2.59 -4.38 -11.09
N LEU A 335 2.59 -4.14 -9.78
CA LEU A 335 2.43 -2.80 -9.21
C LEU A 335 3.56 -1.85 -9.66
N ILE A 336 4.80 -2.30 -9.57
CA ILE A 336 5.98 -1.53 -10.00
C ILE A 336 5.89 -1.19 -11.49
N ALA A 337 5.50 -2.17 -12.31
CA ALA A 337 5.34 -1.95 -13.75
C ALA A 337 4.18 -0.98 -14.07
N HIS A 338 3.05 -1.06 -13.33
CA HIS A 338 1.96 -0.09 -13.48
C HIS A 338 2.39 1.31 -13.06
N GLN A 339 3.17 1.46 -11.98
CA GLN A 339 3.74 2.76 -11.60
C GLN A 339 4.66 3.32 -12.70
N SER A 340 5.53 2.49 -13.29
CA SER A 340 6.37 2.90 -14.42
C SER A 340 5.54 3.39 -15.62
N ILE A 341 4.46 2.69 -15.97
CA ILE A 341 3.54 3.11 -17.03
C ILE A 341 2.93 4.48 -16.68
N VAL A 342 2.43 4.63 -15.46
CA VAL A 342 1.74 5.84 -15.00
C VAL A 342 2.68 7.04 -14.97
N TYR A 343 3.92 6.86 -14.49
CA TYR A 343 4.94 7.92 -14.46
C TYR A 343 5.41 8.38 -15.84
N GLY A 344 5.28 7.51 -16.85
CA GLY A 344 5.60 7.84 -18.23
C GLY A 344 4.53 8.63 -18.98
N ILE A 345 3.31 8.80 -18.42
CA ILE A 345 2.19 9.46 -19.12
C ILE A 345 2.37 10.98 -19.16
N ASP A 346 2.58 11.62 -18.00
CA ASP A 346 2.77 13.08 -17.87
C ASP A 346 3.74 13.37 -16.71
N PRO A 347 4.95 13.89 -17.03
CA PRO A 347 5.95 14.23 -16.01
C PRO A 347 5.47 15.24 -14.96
N ASN A 348 4.55 16.14 -15.31
CA ASN A 348 4.04 17.21 -14.43
C ASN A 348 2.90 16.73 -13.51
N ALA A 349 2.33 15.56 -13.79
CA ALA A 349 1.20 15.01 -13.05
C ALA A 349 1.51 13.68 -12.33
N ARG A 350 2.77 13.25 -12.26
CA ARG A 350 3.19 11.95 -11.71
C ARG A 350 2.59 11.63 -10.35
N SER A 351 2.69 12.55 -9.40
CA SER A 351 2.17 12.37 -8.04
C SER A 351 0.65 12.15 -8.03
N ARG A 352 -0.10 12.97 -8.78
CA ARG A 352 -1.56 12.86 -8.88
C ARG A 352 -2.00 11.57 -9.58
N MET A 353 -1.31 11.18 -10.64
CA MET A 353 -1.60 9.92 -11.34
C MET A 353 -1.29 8.69 -10.48
N ASN A 354 -0.18 8.74 -9.72
CA ASN A 354 0.14 7.68 -8.76
C ASN A 354 -0.92 7.60 -7.65
N ALA A 355 -1.44 8.73 -7.17
CA ALA A 355 -2.54 8.75 -6.21
C ALA A 355 -3.79 8.05 -6.78
N ILE A 356 -4.14 8.29 -8.04
CA ILE A 356 -5.27 7.60 -8.71
C ILE A 356 -5.02 6.09 -8.79
N LEU A 357 -3.81 5.66 -9.14
CA LEU A 357 -3.43 4.24 -9.17
C LEU A 357 -3.61 3.59 -7.78
N PHE A 358 -3.12 4.24 -6.72
CA PHE A 358 -3.24 3.72 -5.36
C PHE A 358 -4.68 3.75 -4.84
N VAL A 359 -5.45 4.79 -5.14
CA VAL A 359 -6.89 4.83 -4.83
C VAL A 359 -7.59 3.63 -5.46
N GLY A 360 -7.38 3.35 -6.74
CA GLY A 360 -7.94 2.17 -7.40
C GLY A 360 -7.47 0.86 -6.79
N MET A 361 -6.19 0.75 -6.46
CA MET A 361 -5.62 -0.42 -5.78
C MET A 361 -6.32 -0.68 -4.45
N PHE A 362 -6.46 0.32 -3.58
CA PHE A 362 -7.08 0.15 -2.27
C PHE A 362 -8.60 -0.02 -2.33
N PHE A 363 -9.29 0.55 -3.31
CA PHE A 363 -10.68 0.17 -3.60
C PHE A 363 -10.80 -1.30 -4.00
N GLY A 364 -9.89 -1.78 -4.85
CA GLY A 364 -9.80 -3.21 -5.18
C GLY A 364 -9.54 -4.07 -3.95
N MET A 365 -8.63 -3.65 -3.07
CA MET A 365 -8.36 -4.35 -1.82
C MET A 365 -9.58 -4.38 -0.90
N ALA A 366 -10.29 -3.27 -0.72
CA ALA A 366 -11.50 -3.21 0.08
C ALA A 366 -12.59 -4.15 -0.48
N THR A 367 -12.80 -4.12 -1.80
CA THR A 367 -13.72 -5.02 -2.50
C THR A 367 -13.32 -6.48 -2.30
N GLY A 368 -12.01 -6.79 -2.41
CA GLY A 368 -11.47 -8.13 -2.22
C GLY A 368 -11.67 -8.65 -0.80
N ALA A 369 -11.46 -7.82 0.22
CA ALA A 369 -11.70 -8.19 1.61
C ALA A 369 -13.20 -8.46 1.86
N ALA A 370 -14.09 -7.61 1.36
CA ALA A 370 -15.55 -7.78 1.49
C ALA A 370 -16.04 -9.04 0.78
N LEU A 371 -15.71 -9.19 -0.50
CA LEU A 371 -16.13 -10.35 -1.30
C LEU A 371 -15.44 -11.64 -0.84
N GLY A 372 -14.16 -11.58 -0.42
CA GLY A 372 -13.42 -12.73 0.12
C GLY A 372 -14.06 -13.26 1.39
N SER A 373 -14.42 -12.36 2.33
CA SER A 373 -15.12 -12.74 3.56
C SER A 373 -16.50 -13.37 3.27
N LEU A 374 -17.24 -12.81 2.30
CA LEU A 374 -18.53 -13.36 1.86
C LEU A 374 -18.33 -14.73 1.18
N ALA A 375 -17.35 -14.86 0.31
CA ALA A 375 -17.01 -16.12 -0.39
C ALA A 375 -16.63 -17.21 0.62
N LEU A 376 -15.80 -16.87 1.61
CA LEU A 376 -15.41 -17.82 2.66
C LEU A 376 -16.62 -18.31 3.46
N ALA A 377 -17.55 -17.39 3.80
CA ALA A 377 -18.74 -17.71 4.62
C ALA A 377 -19.72 -18.63 3.89
N HIS A 378 -19.88 -18.50 2.57
CA HIS A 378 -20.90 -19.25 1.80
C HIS A 378 -20.36 -20.42 0.99
N GLY A 379 -19.12 -20.35 0.53
CA GLY A 379 -18.53 -21.36 -0.35
C GLY A 379 -17.15 -21.86 0.10
N GLY A 380 -16.75 -21.50 1.33
CA GLY A 380 -15.46 -21.92 1.90
C GLY A 380 -14.25 -21.41 1.14
N TRP A 381 -13.12 -22.05 1.38
CA TRP A 381 -11.83 -21.63 0.80
C TRP A 381 -11.81 -21.68 -0.73
N ILE A 382 -12.47 -22.65 -1.34
CA ILE A 382 -12.53 -22.77 -2.80
C ILE A 382 -13.18 -21.55 -3.43
N ALA A 383 -14.25 -20.99 -2.83
CA ALA A 383 -14.89 -19.79 -3.35
C ALA A 383 -13.96 -18.56 -3.29
N VAL A 384 -13.13 -18.47 -2.25
CA VAL A 384 -12.10 -17.41 -2.15
C VAL A 384 -11.06 -17.57 -3.26
N VAL A 385 -10.58 -18.77 -3.51
CA VAL A 385 -9.63 -19.07 -4.58
C VAL A 385 -10.20 -18.77 -5.96
N VAL A 386 -11.46 -19.14 -6.21
CA VAL A 386 -12.16 -18.84 -7.48
C VAL A 386 -12.29 -17.32 -7.68
N LEU A 387 -12.65 -16.59 -6.63
CA LEU A 387 -12.70 -15.11 -6.66
C LEU A 387 -11.33 -14.51 -6.99
N ALA A 388 -10.26 -14.97 -6.31
CA ALA A 388 -8.91 -14.46 -6.48
C ALA A 388 -8.37 -14.78 -7.89
N THR A 389 -8.58 -15.99 -8.38
CA THR A 389 -8.19 -16.41 -9.72
C THR A 389 -8.98 -15.62 -10.78
N GLY A 390 -10.31 -15.54 -10.64
CA GLY A 390 -11.18 -14.85 -11.60
C GLY A 390 -10.88 -13.36 -11.70
N SER A 391 -10.66 -12.67 -10.57
CA SER A 391 -10.28 -11.26 -10.57
C SER A 391 -8.90 -11.03 -11.21
N SER A 392 -7.94 -11.96 -11.00
CA SER A 392 -6.62 -11.91 -11.66
C SER A 392 -6.72 -12.16 -13.16
N VAL A 393 -7.58 -13.07 -13.61
CA VAL A 393 -7.89 -13.27 -15.05
C VAL A 393 -8.50 -11.98 -15.63
N GLY A 394 -9.46 -11.35 -14.94
CA GLY A 394 -10.01 -10.07 -15.33
C GLY A 394 -8.93 -8.99 -15.48
N ALA A 395 -7.96 -8.93 -14.55
CA ALA A 395 -6.82 -8.01 -14.64
C ALA A 395 -5.98 -8.28 -15.90
N LEU A 396 -5.72 -9.55 -16.24
CA LEU A 396 -4.99 -9.93 -17.43
C LEU A 396 -5.75 -9.52 -18.70
N LEU A 397 -7.05 -9.76 -18.76
CA LEU A 397 -7.91 -9.36 -19.90
C LEU A 397 -7.87 -7.84 -20.12
N VAL A 398 -7.95 -7.04 -19.05
CA VAL A 398 -7.79 -5.58 -19.13
C VAL A 398 -6.43 -5.20 -19.71
N ARG A 399 -5.36 -5.94 -19.39
CA ARG A 399 -4.01 -5.67 -19.93
C ARG A 399 -3.81 -6.15 -21.36
N LEU A 400 -4.52 -7.18 -21.78
CA LEU A 400 -4.48 -7.69 -23.16
C LEU A 400 -5.39 -6.89 -24.11
N TRP A 401 -6.42 -6.20 -23.59
CA TRP A 401 -7.30 -5.39 -24.41
C TRP A 401 -6.50 -4.34 -25.21
N PRO A 402 -6.73 -4.19 -26.53
CA PRO A 402 -6.00 -3.22 -27.34
C PRO A 402 -6.14 -1.81 -26.78
N ALA A 403 -5.03 -1.06 -26.71
CA ALA A 403 -5.10 0.36 -26.42
C ALA A 403 -5.78 1.05 -27.63
N ALA A 404 -6.78 1.89 -27.39
CA ALA A 404 -7.22 2.80 -28.44
C ALA A 404 -5.99 3.59 -28.92
N ALA A 405 -5.78 3.61 -30.24
CA ALA A 405 -4.68 4.37 -30.83
C ALA A 405 -4.72 5.81 -30.31
N PRO A 406 -3.57 6.42 -29.97
CA PRO A 406 -3.54 7.84 -29.63
C PRO A 406 -4.19 8.59 -30.80
N ALA A 407 -5.15 9.49 -30.51
CA ALA A 407 -5.67 10.39 -31.52
C ALA A 407 -4.46 11.06 -32.19
N ALA A 408 -4.31 10.92 -33.49
CA ALA A 408 -3.22 11.49 -34.25
C ALA A 408 -3.17 12.99 -33.93
N GLN A 409 -2.05 13.45 -33.37
CA GLN A 409 -1.82 14.88 -33.26
C GLN A 409 -1.89 15.44 -34.67
N PRO A 410 -2.67 16.51 -34.92
CA PRO A 410 -2.63 17.21 -36.21
C PRO A 410 -1.17 17.57 -36.45
N ARG A 411 -0.59 17.07 -37.53
CA ARG A 411 0.69 17.55 -38.02
C ARG A 411 0.58 19.06 -38.12
N ALA A 412 1.36 19.79 -37.35
CA ALA A 412 1.59 21.19 -37.63
C ALA A 412 2.06 21.28 -39.07
N LEU A 413 1.23 21.87 -39.89
CA LEU A 413 1.62 22.24 -41.25
C LEU A 413 2.83 23.15 -41.10
N GLU A 414 3.98 22.66 -41.48
CA GLU A 414 5.16 23.49 -41.73
C GLU A 414 4.71 24.56 -42.74
N GLN A 415 4.51 25.75 -42.24
CA GLN A 415 4.38 26.93 -43.07
C GLN A 415 5.79 27.23 -43.55
N GLY A 416 5.98 27.03 -44.88
CA GLY A 416 7.15 27.42 -45.62
C GLY A 416 7.27 28.95 -45.73
#